data_1e4d73be85a1a8a60e9ece806037bf2d
#
_entry.id   1e4d73be85a1a8a60e9ece806037bf2d
#
_cell.length_a   1.000
_cell.length_b   1.000
_cell.length_c   1.000
_cell.angle_alpha   90.00
_cell.angle_beta   90.00
_cell.angle_gamma   90.00
#
_symmetry.space_group_name_H-M   'P 1'
#
loop_
_entity.id
_entity.type
_entity.pdbx_description
1 polymer ?
#
loop_
_entity_poly.entity_id
_entity_poly.type
_entity_poly.pdbx_seq_one_letter_code
_entity_poly.pdbx_strand_id
1 'polypeptide(L)'
;MKIGACTVIDDILVFKGVADYVELRLNQIADLSDEQFEDLKKLLKDNEIEVGPTNYFLPGNVKICGHEMNIDTVREYSDGAIKRAAELGIDICVLGSGGGRRIPDDMDFDDGMKQLYEALQIIGDCGAKYGVTIVLEPLNRMEANTITTLAEGAQIVRKLNHPNIKLLADVYHMEKENEDLNLIVENKDIILHTHIANPYDDRACPVEGDGYDYEAVKKVFTDAGYDVRLSVEGKAKENITKETFEGVKFLKKIF
;
A
#
# COMPACT_ATOMS: atom_id res chain seq x y z
N MET A 1 -13.57 9.28 8.56
CA MET A 1 -12.48 8.45 7.97
C MET A 1 -11.37 8.28 9.00
N LYS A 2 -10.70 7.11 9.06
CA LYS A 2 -9.50 6.92 9.89
C LYS A 2 -8.27 7.40 9.12
N ILE A 3 -7.40 8.19 9.77
CA ILE A 3 -6.15 8.70 9.18
C ILE A 3 -4.96 7.94 9.76
N GLY A 4 -4.20 7.28 8.90
CA GLY A 4 -3.05 6.45 9.24
C GLY A 4 -1.71 7.08 8.88
N ALA A 5 -0.65 6.49 9.41
CA ALA A 5 0.73 6.86 9.15
C ALA A 5 1.52 5.67 8.61
N CYS A 6 2.04 5.77 7.38
CA CYS A 6 3.06 4.85 6.90
C CYS A 6 4.36 5.08 7.66
N THR A 7 4.86 4.04 8.35
CA THR A 7 6.02 4.17 9.22
C THR A 7 6.85 2.88 9.28
N VAL A 8 7.94 2.92 10.01
CA VAL A 8 8.79 1.77 10.32
C VAL A 8 8.55 1.31 11.77
N ILE A 9 8.95 0.08 12.08
CA ILE A 9 8.71 -0.52 13.40
C ILE A 9 9.30 0.32 14.53
N ASP A 10 10.49 0.90 14.35
CA ASP A 10 11.20 1.67 15.38
C ASP A 10 10.48 2.98 15.75
N ASP A 11 9.63 3.52 14.86
CA ASP A 11 8.97 4.82 15.03
C ASP A 11 7.50 4.72 15.46
N ILE A 12 6.97 3.51 15.68
CA ILE A 12 5.55 3.26 15.99
C ILE A 12 5.04 4.16 17.12
N LEU A 13 5.81 4.29 18.20
CA LEU A 13 5.39 5.02 19.41
C LEU A 13 5.21 6.52 19.17
N VAL A 14 5.84 7.09 18.15
CA VAL A 14 5.70 8.51 17.79
C VAL A 14 4.27 8.83 17.37
N PHE A 15 3.56 7.88 16.78
CA PHE A 15 2.21 8.08 16.25
C PHE A 15 1.10 7.79 17.25
N LYS A 16 1.45 7.32 18.46
CA LYS A 16 0.47 7.05 19.55
C LYS A 16 -0.34 8.29 19.89
N GLY A 17 -1.65 8.19 19.78
CA GLY A 17 -2.59 9.28 20.10
C GLY A 17 -2.69 10.37 19.01
N VAL A 18 -1.97 10.21 17.88
CA VAL A 18 -2.05 11.12 16.73
C VAL A 18 -2.66 10.42 15.52
N ALA A 19 -2.07 9.34 15.05
CA ALA A 19 -2.66 8.51 14.01
C ALA A 19 -3.75 7.60 14.60
N ASP A 20 -4.77 7.26 13.79
CA ASP A 20 -5.79 6.29 14.18
C ASP A 20 -5.26 4.86 14.06
N TYR A 21 -4.27 4.65 13.20
CA TYR A 21 -3.51 3.41 13.03
C TYR A 21 -2.13 3.69 12.43
N VAL A 22 -1.21 2.74 12.56
CA VAL A 22 0.06 2.75 11.84
C VAL A 22 0.01 1.75 10.69
N GLU A 23 0.64 2.09 9.58
CA GLU A 23 0.84 1.22 8.42
C GLU A 23 2.32 0.83 8.34
N LEU A 24 2.60 -0.45 8.62
CA LEU A 24 3.96 -0.97 8.72
C LEU A 24 4.40 -1.62 7.40
N ARG A 25 5.70 -1.72 7.21
CA ARG A 25 6.26 -2.40 6.04
C ARG A 25 6.18 -3.92 6.21
N LEU A 26 5.49 -4.61 5.30
CA LEU A 26 5.31 -6.06 5.37
C LEU A 26 6.65 -6.81 5.31
N ASN A 27 7.58 -6.37 4.47
CA ASN A 27 8.90 -6.97 4.38
C ASN A 27 9.69 -6.88 5.69
N GLN A 28 9.56 -5.79 6.45
CA GLN A 28 10.19 -5.69 7.78
C GLN A 28 9.56 -6.68 8.78
N ILE A 29 8.23 -6.82 8.77
CA ILE A 29 7.52 -7.79 9.61
C ILE A 29 7.95 -9.22 9.27
N ALA A 30 8.09 -9.52 7.97
CA ALA A 30 8.50 -10.83 7.49
C ALA A 30 9.94 -11.20 7.90
N ASP A 31 10.84 -10.23 7.97
CA ASP A 31 12.26 -10.41 8.28
C ASP A 31 12.56 -10.51 9.79
N LEU A 32 11.60 -10.23 10.67
CA LEU A 32 11.80 -10.34 12.11
C LEU A 32 12.11 -11.79 12.52
N SER A 33 12.98 -11.98 13.51
CA SER A 33 13.05 -13.27 14.23
C SER A 33 11.74 -13.52 15.00
N ASP A 34 11.50 -14.75 15.43
CA ASP A 34 10.29 -15.06 16.21
C ASP A 34 10.27 -14.29 17.54
N GLU A 35 11.42 -14.09 18.18
CA GLU A 35 11.56 -13.27 19.39
C GLU A 35 11.19 -11.79 19.12
N GLN A 36 11.76 -11.20 18.08
CA GLN A 36 11.45 -9.82 17.67
C GLN A 36 9.97 -9.64 17.28
N PHE A 37 9.38 -10.66 16.66
CA PHE A 37 7.97 -10.62 16.30
C PHE A 37 7.05 -10.66 17.53
N GLU A 38 7.37 -11.47 18.54
CA GLU A 38 6.63 -11.48 19.82
C GLU A 38 6.82 -10.15 20.58
N ASP A 39 8.02 -9.55 20.54
CA ASP A 39 8.27 -8.22 21.11
C ASP A 39 7.43 -7.14 20.41
N LEU A 40 7.29 -7.19 19.08
CA LEU A 40 6.41 -6.28 18.34
C LEU A 40 4.95 -6.45 18.76
N LYS A 41 4.45 -7.68 18.86
CA LYS A 41 3.08 -7.96 19.33
C LYS A 41 2.84 -7.38 20.73
N LYS A 42 3.81 -7.57 21.62
CA LYS A 42 3.76 -7.02 22.96
C LYS A 42 3.78 -5.49 22.96
N LEU A 43 4.66 -4.85 22.17
CA LEU A 43 4.74 -3.40 22.04
C LEU A 43 3.41 -2.80 21.62
N LEU A 44 2.80 -3.36 20.57
CA LEU A 44 1.51 -2.90 20.03
C LEU A 44 0.39 -3.03 21.08
N LYS A 45 0.31 -4.18 21.72
CA LYS A 45 -0.69 -4.46 22.76
C LYS A 45 -0.54 -3.56 23.99
N ASP A 46 0.66 -3.44 24.55
CA ASP A 46 0.93 -2.68 25.78
C ASP A 46 0.68 -1.18 25.57
N ASN A 47 0.78 -0.72 24.30
CA ASN A 47 0.56 0.68 23.95
C ASN A 47 -0.81 0.96 23.31
N GLU A 48 -1.66 -0.07 23.13
CA GLU A 48 -2.96 0.05 22.49
C GLU A 48 -2.90 0.71 21.11
N ILE A 49 -1.88 0.32 20.30
CA ILE A 49 -1.68 0.84 18.94
C ILE A 49 -2.38 -0.07 17.95
N GLU A 50 -3.28 0.51 17.15
CA GLU A 50 -3.91 -0.18 16.02
C GLU A 50 -2.92 -0.26 14.85
N VAL A 51 -2.67 -1.46 14.35
CA VAL A 51 -1.99 -1.66 13.07
C VAL A 51 -3.05 -1.78 12.00
N GLY A 52 -2.98 -0.93 11.00
CA GLY A 52 -3.84 -0.97 9.83
C GLY A 52 -3.25 -1.84 8.71
N PRO A 53 -3.45 -1.46 7.44
CA PRO A 53 -2.79 -2.13 6.32
C PRO A 53 -1.27 -2.16 6.45
N THR A 54 -0.61 -2.99 5.64
CA THR A 54 0.84 -2.92 5.46
C THR A 54 1.17 -2.40 4.06
N ASN A 55 2.30 -1.71 3.91
CA ASN A 55 2.90 -1.38 2.61
C ASN A 55 4.19 -2.21 2.37
N TYR A 56 4.97 -1.89 1.31
CA TYR A 56 6.24 -2.56 0.99
C TYR A 56 6.15 -4.09 1.01
N PHE A 57 5.23 -4.66 0.23
CA PHE A 57 4.94 -6.10 0.23
C PHE A 57 6.17 -6.96 -0.06
N LEU A 58 6.86 -6.73 -1.21
CA LEU A 58 7.97 -7.56 -1.65
C LEU A 58 9.32 -7.03 -1.14
N PRO A 59 10.19 -7.89 -0.62
CA PRO A 59 11.60 -7.55 -0.43
C PRO A 59 12.31 -7.49 -1.79
N GLY A 60 13.49 -6.85 -1.83
CA GLY A 60 14.19 -6.59 -3.10
C GLY A 60 14.58 -7.83 -3.91
N ASN A 61 14.73 -8.98 -3.26
CA ASN A 61 15.11 -10.25 -3.87
C ASN A 61 13.93 -11.13 -4.32
N VAL A 62 12.68 -10.75 -4.06
CA VAL A 62 11.49 -11.45 -4.55
C VAL A 62 10.91 -10.71 -5.74
N LYS A 63 10.84 -11.39 -6.89
CA LYS A 63 10.29 -10.87 -8.14
C LYS A 63 9.03 -11.64 -8.52
N ILE A 64 8.01 -10.92 -8.98
CA ILE A 64 6.73 -11.48 -9.42
C ILE A 64 6.58 -11.44 -10.95
N CYS A 65 7.56 -10.92 -11.66
CA CYS A 65 7.76 -11.06 -13.10
C CYS A 65 9.21 -10.79 -13.45
N GLY A 66 9.61 -11.10 -14.69
CA GLY A 66 10.97 -10.95 -15.20
C GLY A 66 11.79 -12.25 -15.12
N HIS A 67 13.05 -12.16 -15.56
CA HIS A 67 13.93 -13.33 -15.64
C HIS A 67 14.26 -13.97 -14.28
N GLU A 68 14.20 -13.19 -13.20
CA GLU A 68 14.51 -13.65 -11.85
C GLU A 68 13.27 -14.15 -11.10
N MET A 69 12.08 -14.14 -11.73
CA MET A 69 10.85 -14.61 -11.13
C MET A 69 10.97 -16.10 -10.82
N ASN A 70 10.67 -16.45 -9.56
CA ASN A 70 10.57 -17.83 -9.10
C ASN A 70 9.26 -18.00 -8.32
N ILE A 71 8.37 -18.82 -8.86
CA ILE A 71 7.01 -18.96 -8.34
C ILE A 71 6.95 -19.62 -6.96
N ASP A 72 7.87 -20.53 -6.67
CA ASP A 72 7.96 -21.17 -5.35
C ASP A 72 8.45 -20.18 -4.30
N THR A 73 9.43 -19.33 -4.64
CA THR A 73 9.90 -18.23 -3.78
C THR A 73 8.77 -17.22 -3.50
N VAL A 74 7.97 -16.87 -4.53
CA VAL A 74 6.80 -15.99 -4.37
C VAL A 74 5.80 -16.60 -3.38
N ARG A 75 5.51 -17.88 -3.55
CA ARG A 75 4.57 -18.61 -2.67
C ARG A 75 5.07 -18.69 -1.23
N GLU A 76 6.31 -19.13 -1.03
CA GLU A 76 6.90 -19.29 0.29
C GLU A 76 6.96 -17.97 1.05
N TYR A 77 7.47 -16.93 0.39
CA TYR A 77 7.53 -15.60 0.98
C TYR A 77 6.14 -15.07 1.34
N SER A 78 5.20 -15.11 0.39
CA SER A 78 3.85 -14.57 0.59
C SER A 78 3.10 -15.30 1.69
N ASP A 79 3.20 -16.63 1.75
CA ASP A 79 2.57 -17.43 2.82
C ASP A 79 3.10 -17.03 4.21
N GLY A 80 4.41 -16.91 4.36
CA GLY A 80 5.04 -16.53 5.63
C GLY A 80 4.74 -15.08 6.04
N ALA A 81 4.86 -14.13 5.11
CA ALA A 81 4.65 -12.71 5.37
C ALA A 81 3.18 -12.41 5.71
N ILE A 82 2.24 -12.93 4.91
CA ILE A 82 0.80 -12.72 5.13
C ILE A 82 0.33 -13.40 6.42
N LYS A 83 0.88 -14.58 6.77
CA LYS A 83 0.59 -15.23 8.04
C LYS A 83 0.95 -14.31 9.23
N ARG A 84 2.14 -13.71 9.24
CA ARG A 84 2.55 -12.77 10.28
C ARG A 84 1.67 -11.51 10.32
N ALA A 85 1.29 -10.97 9.15
CA ALA A 85 0.33 -9.87 9.07
C ALA A 85 -1.00 -10.24 9.75
N ALA A 86 -1.56 -11.41 9.43
CA ALA A 86 -2.80 -11.91 10.05
C ALA A 86 -2.68 -12.08 11.57
N GLU A 87 -1.53 -12.55 12.07
CA GLU A 87 -1.28 -12.69 13.52
C GLU A 87 -1.22 -11.34 14.26
N LEU A 88 -0.90 -10.25 13.55
CA LEU A 88 -0.99 -8.87 14.06
C LEU A 88 -2.41 -8.27 13.92
N GLY A 89 -3.38 -9.02 13.37
CA GLY A 89 -4.74 -8.54 13.11
C GLY A 89 -4.86 -7.67 11.86
N ILE A 90 -3.87 -7.67 10.98
CA ILE A 90 -3.86 -6.92 9.74
C ILE A 90 -4.77 -7.61 8.71
N ASP A 91 -5.71 -6.87 8.16
CA ASP A 91 -6.73 -7.33 7.20
C ASP A 91 -6.39 -7.01 5.73
N ILE A 92 -5.44 -6.09 5.49
CA ILE A 92 -5.04 -5.63 4.15
C ILE A 92 -3.51 -5.56 4.05
N CYS A 93 -2.95 -6.09 2.96
CA CYS A 93 -1.55 -5.90 2.59
C CYS A 93 -1.47 -5.20 1.22
N VAL A 94 -0.71 -4.09 1.16
CA VAL A 94 -0.54 -3.29 -0.07
C VAL A 94 0.61 -3.83 -0.90
N LEU A 95 0.32 -4.19 -2.16
CA LEU A 95 1.28 -4.63 -3.16
C LEU A 95 1.54 -3.52 -4.19
N GLY A 96 2.41 -2.58 -3.85
CA GLY A 96 3.01 -1.60 -4.78
C GLY A 96 4.27 -2.19 -5.42
N SER A 97 5.35 -2.25 -4.69
CA SER A 97 6.61 -2.99 -4.98
C SER A 97 7.10 -2.91 -6.43
N GLY A 98 7.23 -1.69 -6.99
CA GLY A 98 7.56 -1.46 -8.42
C GLY A 98 8.78 -2.23 -8.92
N GLY A 99 9.85 -2.30 -8.12
CA GLY A 99 11.05 -3.07 -8.46
C GLY A 99 10.86 -4.60 -8.48
N GLY A 100 9.85 -5.11 -7.77
CA GLY A 100 9.50 -6.54 -7.75
C GLY A 100 8.64 -6.97 -8.94
N ARG A 101 7.97 -6.02 -9.62
CA ARG A 101 7.05 -6.27 -10.74
C ARG A 101 7.47 -5.59 -12.06
N ARG A 102 8.72 -5.15 -12.16
CA ARG A 102 9.26 -4.57 -13.39
C ARG A 102 9.58 -5.67 -14.40
N ILE A 103 9.00 -5.58 -15.58
CA ILE A 103 9.32 -6.44 -16.72
C ILE A 103 10.59 -5.89 -17.37
N PRO A 104 11.67 -6.70 -17.54
CA PRO A 104 12.90 -6.28 -18.22
C PRO A 104 12.66 -5.89 -19.69
N ASP A 105 13.45 -4.94 -20.20
CA ASP A 105 13.31 -4.44 -21.58
C ASP A 105 13.63 -5.51 -22.65
N ASP A 106 14.39 -6.54 -22.29
CA ASP A 106 14.77 -7.67 -23.14
C ASP A 106 13.81 -8.88 -23.03
N MET A 107 12.70 -8.73 -22.28
CA MET A 107 11.65 -9.72 -22.14
C MET A 107 10.41 -9.30 -22.93
N ASP A 108 9.73 -10.28 -23.55
CA ASP A 108 8.42 -10.03 -24.12
C ASP A 108 7.43 -9.56 -23.05
N PHE A 109 6.76 -8.43 -23.31
CA PHE A 109 5.90 -7.80 -22.30
C PHE A 109 4.70 -8.68 -21.93
N ASP A 110 4.10 -9.38 -22.90
CA ASP A 110 2.96 -10.27 -22.66
C ASP A 110 3.39 -11.50 -21.83
N ASP A 111 4.60 -11.99 -22.00
CA ASP A 111 5.12 -13.08 -21.17
C ASP A 111 5.41 -12.61 -19.74
N GLY A 112 5.93 -11.42 -19.55
CA GLY A 112 6.08 -10.80 -18.24
C GLY A 112 4.71 -10.57 -17.55
N MET A 113 3.71 -10.13 -18.30
CA MET A 113 2.34 -9.98 -17.79
C MET A 113 1.69 -11.33 -17.41
N LYS A 114 1.96 -12.41 -18.14
CA LYS A 114 1.49 -13.76 -17.74
C LYS A 114 2.08 -14.18 -16.40
N GLN A 115 3.38 -13.96 -16.20
CA GLN A 115 4.03 -14.22 -14.91
C GLN A 115 3.41 -13.39 -13.78
N LEU A 116 3.16 -12.10 -14.04
CA LEU A 116 2.51 -11.21 -13.08
C LEU A 116 1.13 -11.74 -12.67
N TYR A 117 0.29 -12.15 -13.62
CA TYR A 117 -1.02 -12.72 -13.31
C TYR A 117 -0.92 -14.02 -12.50
N GLU A 118 0.02 -14.90 -12.82
CA GLU A 118 0.25 -16.14 -12.08
C GLU A 118 0.69 -15.85 -10.63
N ALA A 119 1.62 -14.92 -10.45
CA ALA A 119 2.07 -14.50 -9.13
C ALA A 119 0.94 -13.88 -8.31
N LEU A 120 0.13 -12.99 -8.91
CA LEU A 120 -1.00 -12.37 -8.23
C LEU A 120 -2.06 -13.40 -7.80
N GLN A 121 -2.31 -14.43 -8.60
CA GLN A 121 -3.21 -15.53 -8.22
C GLN A 121 -2.68 -16.24 -6.96
N ILE A 122 -1.40 -16.59 -6.92
CA ILE A 122 -0.77 -17.25 -5.78
C ILE A 122 -0.77 -16.38 -4.53
N ILE A 123 -0.45 -15.09 -4.67
CA ILE A 123 -0.47 -14.14 -3.56
C ILE A 123 -1.90 -13.99 -3.02
N GLY A 124 -2.89 -13.93 -3.90
CA GLY A 124 -4.30 -13.91 -3.52
C GLY A 124 -4.74 -15.17 -2.78
N ASP A 125 -4.31 -16.36 -3.23
CA ASP A 125 -4.57 -17.64 -2.56
C ASP A 125 -3.96 -17.67 -1.14
N CYS A 126 -2.73 -17.15 -0.98
CA CYS A 126 -2.11 -16.97 0.35
C CYS A 126 -2.94 -16.01 1.21
N GLY A 127 -3.41 -14.90 0.65
CA GLY A 127 -4.32 -13.97 1.34
C GLY A 127 -5.60 -14.64 1.81
N ALA A 128 -6.26 -15.42 0.93
CA ALA A 128 -7.48 -16.16 1.25
C ALA A 128 -7.29 -17.15 2.40
N LYS A 129 -6.14 -17.83 2.45
CA LYS A 129 -5.80 -18.79 3.51
C LYS A 129 -5.82 -18.17 4.91
N TYR A 130 -5.44 -16.90 5.04
CA TYR A 130 -5.31 -16.20 6.32
C TYR A 130 -6.38 -15.12 6.54
N GLY A 131 -7.31 -14.95 5.60
CA GLY A 131 -8.36 -13.93 5.68
C GLY A 131 -7.85 -12.49 5.42
N VAL A 132 -6.71 -12.36 4.74
CA VAL A 132 -6.10 -11.07 4.39
C VAL A 132 -6.40 -10.72 2.93
N THR A 133 -6.74 -9.48 2.66
CA THR A 133 -6.92 -8.97 1.29
C THR A 133 -5.64 -8.28 0.82
N ILE A 134 -5.24 -8.57 -0.40
CA ILE A 134 -4.12 -7.88 -1.05
C ILE A 134 -4.69 -6.78 -1.92
N VAL A 135 -4.24 -5.56 -1.74
CA VAL A 135 -4.62 -4.45 -2.61
C VAL A 135 -3.46 -4.07 -3.54
N LEU A 136 -3.73 -4.11 -4.83
CA LEU A 136 -2.75 -3.65 -5.82
C LEU A 136 -2.68 -2.13 -5.78
N GLU A 137 -1.48 -1.62 -5.69
CA GLU A 137 -1.20 -0.19 -5.79
C GLU A 137 -0.60 0.12 -7.16
N PRO A 138 -1.32 0.85 -8.02
CA PRO A 138 -0.73 1.43 -9.21
C PRO A 138 0.34 2.47 -8.85
N LEU A 139 1.53 2.35 -9.45
CA LEU A 139 2.63 3.30 -9.24
C LEU A 139 2.86 4.08 -10.54
N ASN A 140 3.25 5.35 -10.44
CA ASN A 140 3.55 6.15 -11.62
C ASN A 140 4.67 5.53 -12.49
N ARG A 141 4.74 5.92 -13.77
CA ARG A 141 5.68 5.36 -14.77
C ARG A 141 7.16 5.57 -14.46
N MET A 142 7.49 6.48 -13.56
CA MET A 142 8.87 6.66 -13.11
C MET A 142 9.31 5.52 -12.16
N GLU A 143 8.35 4.92 -11.43
CA GLU A 143 8.62 3.91 -10.41
C GLU A 143 8.36 2.47 -10.91
N ALA A 144 7.44 2.27 -11.85
CA ALA A 144 7.09 0.97 -12.40
C ALA A 144 6.84 1.03 -13.91
N ASN A 145 6.84 -0.13 -14.59
CA ASN A 145 6.43 -0.25 -15.98
C ASN A 145 5.24 -1.21 -16.17
N THR A 146 4.63 -1.62 -15.07
CA THR A 146 3.40 -2.42 -15.02
C THR A 146 2.47 -1.84 -13.96
N ILE A 147 1.17 -1.85 -14.19
CA ILE A 147 0.14 -1.32 -13.28
C ILE A 147 0.49 0.14 -12.91
N THR A 148 0.48 1.00 -13.92
CA THR A 148 0.94 2.38 -13.79
C THR A 148 -0.17 3.41 -13.65
N THR A 149 -1.43 2.98 -13.80
CA THR A 149 -2.62 3.82 -13.60
C THR A 149 -3.68 3.06 -12.80
N LEU A 150 -4.56 3.81 -12.13
CA LEU A 150 -5.71 3.24 -11.42
C LEU A 150 -6.62 2.46 -12.39
N ALA A 151 -6.80 3.00 -13.60
CA ALA A 151 -7.58 2.35 -14.65
C ALA A 151 -6.98 0.99 -15.06
N GLU A 152 -5.64 0.90 -15.21
CA GLU A 152 -4.95 -0.35 -15.51
C GLU A 152 -5.08 -1.35 -14.35
N GLY A 153 -4.86 -0.89 -13.11
CA GLY A 153 -5.03 -1.71 -11.91
C GLY A 153 -6.45 -2.28 -11.79
N ALA A 154 -7.47 -1.47 -12.06
CA ALA A 154 -8.86 -1.90 -12.05
C ALA A 154 -9.15 -2.98 -13.10
N GLN A 155 -8.60 -2.85 -14.32
CA GLN A 155 -8.73 -3.88 -15.36
C GLN A 155 -8.09 -5.21 -14.92
N ILE A 156 -6.89 -5.15 -14.32
CA ILE A 156 -6.19 -6.35 -13.82
C ILE A 156 -6.98 -7.05 -12.72
N VAL A 157 -7.45 -6.29 -11.70
CA VAL A 157 -8.25 -6.83 -10.59
C VAL A 157 -9.53 -7.50 -11.11
N ARG A 158 -10.24 -6.84 -12.03
CA ARG A 158 -11.49 -7.38 -12.62
C ARG A 158 -11.22 -8.62 -13.50
N LYS A 159 -10.14 -8.61 -14.29
CA LYS A 159 -9.75 -9.75 -15.13
C LYS A 159 -9.30 -10.95 -14.28
N LEU A 160 -8.52 -10.72 -13.22
CA LEU A 160 -8.09 -11.76 -12.29
C LEU A 160 -9.27 -12.35 -11.53
N ASN A 161 -10.26 -11.53 -11.20
CA ASN A 161 -11.50 -11.91 -10.49
C ASN A 161 -11.25 -12.74 -9.23
N HIS A 162 -10.16 -12.46 -8.51
CA HIS A 162 -9.81 -13.13 -7.28
C HIS A 162 -10.47 -12.43 -6.08
N PRO A 163 -11.13 -13.13 -5.14
CA PRO A 163 -11.86 -12.51 -4.03
C PRO A 163 -10.95 -11.68 -3.11
N ASN A 164 -9.70 -12.13 -2.91
CA ASN A 164 -8.72 -11.48 -2.04
C ASN A 164 -7.70 -10.59 -2.79
N ILE A 165 -7.94 -10.26 -4.06
CA ILE A 165 -7.18 -9.22 -4.78
C ILE A 165 -8.11 -8.04 -5.07
N LYS A 166 -7.75 -6.88 -4.56
CA LYS A 166 -8.50 -5.63 -4.69
C LYS A 166 -7.56 -4.51 -5.11
N LEU A 167 -7.99 -3.26 -5.02
CA LEU A 167 -7.27 -2.10 -5.52
C LEU A 167 -7.02 -1.11 -4.38
N LEU A 168 -5.89 -0.42 -4.46
CA LEU A 168 -5.58 0.79 -3.70
C LEU A 168 -5.59 1.98 -4.65
N ALA A 169 -6.14 3.11 -4.22
CA ALA A 169 -5.96 4.39 -4.90
C ALA A 169 -4.94 5.24 -4.13
N ASP A 170 -3.77 5.45 -4.71
CA ASP A 170 -2.80 6.43 -4.21
C ASP A 170 -2.96 7.73 -5.01
N VAL A 171 -3.45 8.77 -4.32
CA VAL A 171 -3.70 10.08 -4.90
C VAL A 171 -2.43 10.69 -5.50
N TYR A 172 -1.27 10.49 -4.87
CA TYR A 172 0.02 10.95 -5.42
C TYR A 172 0.32 10.33 -6.78
N HIS A 173 0.19 9.01 -6.91
CA HIS A 173 0.47 8.31 -8.17
C HIS A 173 -0.54 8.67 -9.26
N MET A 174 -1.82 8.80 -8.92
CA MET A 174 -2.87 9.23 -9.85
C MET A 174 -2.58 10.63 -10.41
N GLU A 175 -2.23 11.58 -9.56
CA GLU A 175 -1.87 12.95 -9.97
C GLU A 175 -0.60 12.99 -10.84
N LYS A 176 0.40 12.15 -10.53
CA LYS A 176 1.63 12.06 -11.36
C LYS A 176 1.35 11.53 -12.77
N GLU A 177 0.33 10.72 -12.94
CA GLU A 177 -0.13 10.20 -14.24
C GLU A 177 -1.23 11.06 -14.88
N ASN A 178 -1.62 12.16 -14.24
CA ASN A 178 -2.72 13.05 -14.64
C ASN A 178 -4.06 12.30 -14.81
N GLU A 179 -4.32 11.34 -13.93
CA GLU A 179 -5.60 10.62 -13.91
C GLU A 179 -6.70 11.49 -13.27
N ASP A 180 -7.92 11.34 -13.77
CA ASP A 180 -9.08 11.94 -13.13
C ASP A 180 -9.39 11.22 -11.82
N LEU A 181 -9.39 11.93 -10.69
CA LEU A 181 -9.72 11.37 -9.39
C LEU A 181 -11.14 10.76 -9.32
N ASN A 182 -12.05 11.11 -10.24
CA ASN A 182 -13.35 10.45 -10.35
C ASN A 182 -13.26 8.96 -10.69
N LEU A 183 -12.13 8.45 -11.17
CA LEU A 183 -11.88 7.02 -11.31
C LEU A 183 -12.02 6.28 -9.97
N ILE A 184 -11.80 6.95 -8.83
CA ILE A 184 -12.05 6.40 -7.49
C ILE A 184 -13.55 6.10 -7.32
N VAL A 185 -14.41 7.04 -7.74
CA VAL A 185 -15.88 6.85 -7.70
C VAL A 185 -16.32 5.69 -8.60
N GLU A 186 -15.75 5.61 -9.80
CA GLU A 186 -16.07 4.56 -10.79
C GLU A 186 -15.65 3.15 -10.34
N ASN A 187 -14.61 3.04 -9.51
CA ASN A 187 -14.02 1.78 -9.05
C ASN A 187 -14.20 1.53 -7.55
N LYS A 188 -15.11 2.25 -6.88
CA LYS A 188 -15.36 2.16 -5.44
C LYS A 188 -15.68 0.75 -4.91
N ASP A 189 -16.19 -0.12 -5.77
CA ASP A 189 -16.52 -1.52 -5.45
C ASP A 189 -15.30 -2.41 -5.22
N ILE A 190 -14.13 -1.99 -5.71
CA ILE A 190 -12.88 -2.74 -5.58
C ILE A 190 -11.77 -1.98 -4.84
N ILE A 191 -11.94 -0.69 -4.53
CA ILE A 191 -10.96 0.10 -3.77
C ILE A 191 -11.21 -0.11 -2.27
N LEU A 192 -10.23 -0.68 -1.57
CA LEU A 192 -10.33 -0.97 -0.14
C LEU A 192 -9.34 -0.17 0.72
N HIS A 193 -8.38 0.51 0.11
CA HIS A 193 -7.43 1.35 0.81
C HIS A 193 -6.99 2.53 -0.04
N THR A 194 -6.53 3.61 0.60
CA THR A 194 -6.07 4.82 -0.08
C THR A 194 -4.81 5.39 0.57
N HIS A 195 -3.91 5.89 -0.28
CA HIS A 195 -2.72 6.64 0.13
C HIS A 195 -2.79 8.08 -0.37
N ILE A 196 -2.07 8.98 0.31
CA ILE A 196 -1.98 10.38 -0.06
C ILE A 196 -0.62 10.99 0.32
N ALA A 197 -0.07 11.77 -0.61
CA ALA A 197 1.03 12.70 -0.40
C ALA A 197 0.85 13.90 -1.32
N ASN A 198 1.65 14.98 -1.13
CA ASN A 198 1.63 16.13 -2.03
C ASN A 198 2.25 15.76 -3.39
N PRO A 199 1.51 15.87 -4.52
CA PRO A 199 2.02 15.47 -5.84
C PRO A 199 2.96 16.51 -6.46
N TYR A 200 2.96 17.75 -5.97
CA TYR A 200 3.71 18.86 -6.57
C TYR A 200 5.10 19.04 -5.97
N ASP A 201 5.38 18.45 -4.81
CA ASP A 201 6.60 18.67 -4.04
C ASP A 201 7.28 17.32 -3.69
N ASP A 202 7.68 16.57 -4.72
CA ASP A 202 8.44 15.31 -4.66
C ASP A 202 7.87 14.29 -3.64
N ARG A 203 6.54 14.10 -3.62
CA ARG A 203 5.85 13.21 -2.68
C ARG A 203 5.96 13.65 -1.21
N ALA A 204 6.09 14.95 -0.93
CA ALA A 204 6.15 15.44 0.45
C ALA A 204 4.91 15.07 1.27
N CYS A 205 5.06 14.92 2.57
CA CYS A 205 3.91 14.75 3.45
C CYS A 205 2.98 15.97 3.40
N PRO A 206 1.65 15.78 3.46
CA PRO A 206 0.68 16.86 3.39
C PRO A 206 0.88 17.89 4.52
N VAL A 207 0.88 19.18 4.18
CA VAL A 207 0.91 20.27 5.16
C VAL A 207 0.01 21.42 4.74
N GLU A 208 -0.45 22.23 5.68
CA GLU A 208 -1.27 23.40 5.40
C GLU A 208 -0.54 24.40 4.50
N GLY A 209 -1.18 24.81 3.40
CA GLY A 209 -0.62 25.79 2.48
C GLY A 209 0.43 25.26 1.49
N ASP A 210 0.57 23.95 1.33
CA ASP A 210 1.51 23.32 0.39
C ASP A 210 1.08 23.38 -1.09
N GLY A 211 -0.09 23.98 -1.36
CA GLY A 211 -0.59 24.24 -2.71
C GLY A 211 -1.43 23.12 -3.32
N TYR A 212 -1.61 21.98 -2.63
CA TYR A 212 -2.49 20.91 -3.10
C TYR A 212 -3.90 21.03 -2.49
N ASP A 213 -4.93 20.70 -3.27
CA ASP A 213 -6.35 20.83 -2.87
C ASP A 213 -6.87 19.53 -2.23
N TYR A 214 -6.60 19.33 -0.96
CA TYR A 214 -7.07 18.18 -0.18
C TYR A 214 -8.60 18.16 0.03
N GLU A 215 -9.28 19.31 -0.03
CA GLU A 215 -10.74 19.37 0.03
C GLU A 215 -11.39 18.79 -1.24
N ALA A 216 -10.76 18.98 -2.40
CA ALA A 216 -11.21 18.32 -3.64
C ALA A 216 -11.09 16.79 -3.53
N VAL A 217 -10.00 16.27 -2.94
CA VAL A 217 -9.84 14.81 -2.67
C VAL A 217 -10.93 14.31 -1.71
N LYS A 218 -11.17 15.02 -0.61
CA LYS A 218 -12.26 14.71 0.33
C LYS A 218 -13.61 14.64 -0.37
N LYS A 219 -13.88 15.58 -1.26
CA LYS A 219 -15.12 15.57 -2.04
C LYS A 219 -15.26 14.30 -2.87
N VAL A 220 -14.20 13.89 -3.58
CA VAL A 220 -14.19 12.64 -4.36
C VAL A 220 -14.46 11.42 -3.47
N PHE A 221 -13.83 11.31 -2.31
CA PHE A 221 -14.08 10.21 -1.37
C PHE A 221 -15.53 10.23 -0.85
N THR A 222 -16.08 11.42 -0.59
CA THR A 222 -17.49 11.56 -0.20
C THR A 222 -18.43 11.10 -1.31
N ASP A 223 -18.17 11.50 -2.55
CA ASP A 223 -18.98 11.11 -3.72
C ASP A 223 -18.87 9.59 -4.00
N ALA A 224 -17.72 8.99 -3.71
CA ALA A 224 -17.51 7.54 -3.78
C ALA A 224 -18.24 6.79 -2.64
N GLY A 225 -18.61 7.47 -1.56
CA GLY A 225 -19.05 6.84 -0.31
C GLY A 225 -17.92 6.10 0.40
N TYR A 226 -16.66 6.52 0.15
CA TYR A 226 -15.49 5.94 0.79
C TYR A 226 -15.20 6.66 2.12
N ASP A 227 -15.37 5.97 3.21
CA ASP A 227 -15.14 6.48 4.58
C ASP A 227 -14.47 5.42 5.46
N VAL A 228 -13.32 4.89 5.00
CA VAL A 228 -12.63 3.80 5.69
C VAL A 228 -11.28 4.28 6.22
N ARG A 229 -10.23 4.21 5.43
CA ARG A 229 -8.84 4.47 5.83
C ARG A 229 -8.10 5.28 4.76
N LEU A 230 -7.30 6.26 5.21
CA LEU A 230 -6.40 7.05 4.37
C LEU A 230 -5.05 7.15 5.08
N SER A 231 -3.97 6.66 4.47
CA SER A 231 -2.63 6.74 5.05
C SER A 231 -1.79 7.84 4.39
N VAL A 232 -1.06 8.60 5.22
CA VAL A 232 0.01 9.47 4.73
C VAL A 232 1.19 8.61 4.34
N GLU A 233 1.53 8.61 3.04
CA GLU A 233 2.71 7.91 2.49
C GLU A 233 3.60 8.89 1.73
N GLY A 234 4.34 9.71 2.47
CA GLY A 234 5.22 10.74 1.93
C GLY A 234 6.68 10.32 1.82
N LYS A 235 7.47 11.21 1.22
CA LYS A 235 8.94 11.18 1.17
C LYS A 235 9.49 12.31 2.01
N ALA A 236 10.51 12.03 2.82
CA ALA A 236 11.11 13.03 3.69
C ALA A 236 11.88 14.09 2.91
N LYS A 237 11.77 15.33 3.37
CA LYS A 237 12.73 16.41 3.07
C LYS A 237 13.88 16.41 4.06
N GLU A 238 13.56 16.24 5.35
CA GLU A 238 14.51 16.22 6.46
C GLU A 238 14.29 15.03 7.39
N ASN A 239 13.06 14.82 7.87
CA ASN A 239 12.72 13.79 8.84
C ASN A 239 11.33 13.22 8.55
N ILE A 240 11.29 12.01 7.98
CA ILE A 240 10.04 11.37 7.55
C ILE A 240 9.06 11.17 8.71
N THR A 241 9.51 10.77 9.87
CA THR A 241 8.66 10.49 11.03
C THR A 241 7.95 11.76 11.51
N LYS A 242 8.70 12.86 11.64
CA LYS A 242 8.14 14.17 12.02
C LYS A 242 7.20 14.71 10.95
N GLU A 243 7.58 14.61 9.68
CA GLU A 243 6.79 15.12 8.56
C GLU A 243 5.49 14.34 8.41
N THR A 244 5.53 13.00 8.52
CA THR A 244 4.33 12.15 8.54
C THR A 244 3.44 12.46 9.74
N PHE A 245 4.01 12.67 10.92
CA PHE A 245 3.27 13.05 12.12
C PHE A 245 2.47 14.36 11.91
N GLU A 246 3.09 15.41 11.38
CA GLU A 246 2.41 16.68 11.10
C GLU A 246 1.40 16.51 9.94
N GLY A 247 1.71 15.70 8.93
CA GLY A 247 0.79 15.38 7.84
C GLY A 247 -0.49 14.71 8.32
N VAL A 248 -0.39 13.72 9.22
CA VAL A 248 -1.55 13.07 9.85
C VAL A 248 -2.39 14.10 10.63
N LYS A 249 -1.75 14.94 11.43
CA LYS A 249 -2.46 16.01 12.18
C LYS A 249 -3.19 16.99 11.26
N PHE A 250 -2.58 17.33 10.14
CA PHE A 250 -3.19 18.21 9.15
C PHE A 250 -4.39 17.54 8.48
N LEU A 251 -4.25 16.32 7.99
CA LEU A 251 -5.35 15.61 7.34
C LEU A 251 -6.52 15.32 8.28
N LYS A 252 -6.28 15.06 9.57
CA LYS A 252 -7.36 14.91 10.56
C LYS A 252 -8.20 16.18 10.79
N LYS A 253 -7.77 17.35 10.31
CA LYS A 253 -8.60 18.57 10.32
C LYS A 253 -9.47 18.67 9.07
N ILE A 254 -9.04 18.00 7.98
CA ILE A 254 -9.75 18.01 6.71
C ILE A 254 -10.77 16.89 6.64
N PHE A 255 -10.34 15.64 6.86
CA PHE A 255 -11.15 14.42 6.76
C PHE A 255 -11.78 14.02 8.08
#